data_730192d5db8e32b03b9f562eea8650b6
#
_entry.id   730192d5db8e32b03b9f562eea8650b6
#
_cell.length_a   1.000
_cell.length_b   1.000
_cell.length_c   1.000
_cell.angle_alpha   90.00
_cell.angle_beta   90.00
_cell.angle_gamma   90.00
#
_symmetry.space_group_name_H-M   'P 1'
#
loop_
_entity.id
_entity.type
_entity.pdbx_description
1 polymer ?
#
loop_
_entity_poly.entity_id
_entity_poly.type
_entity_poly.pdbx_seq_one_letter_code
_entity_poly.pdbx_strand_id
1 'polypeptide(L)'
;MNLNALKMKISVPLFAALLTLAAGGCAWLPKAPSAQPATAAPAAIVTPDYSLAAKVVSVNTVGRFVVLSFPAGQMPKMDQVLFLYRAGLKVAEVHVTGQQLDNYIVADLASGEAQVGDTVRDQ
;
A
#
# COMPACT_ATOMS: atom_id res chain seq x y z
N MET A 1 -27.72 14.23 -39.89
CA MET A 1 -26.47 13.50 -39.61
C MET A 1 -25.46 13.91 -40.66
N ASN A 2 -24.64 14.87 -40.33
CA ASN A 2 -23.62 15.41 -41.25
C ASN A 2 -22.24 15.01 -40.79
N LEU A 3 -21.69 14.01 -41.40
CA LEU A 3 -20.28 13.67 -41.34
C LEU A 3 -19.52 14.64 -42.20
N ASN A 4 -19.02 15.72 -41.64
CA ASN A 4 -18.06 16.57 -42.32
C ASN A 4 -16.68 15.98 -42.16
N ALA A 5 -16.29 15.27 -43.22
CA ALA A 5 -14.92 14.87 -43.41
C ALA A 5 -14.01 16.09 -43.49
N LEU A 6 -13.22 16.29 -42.48
CA LEU A 6 -12.16 17.28 -42.50
C LEU A 6 -11.00 16.73 -43.33
N LYS A 7 -10.99 17.09 -44.59
CA LYS A 7 -9.84 16.86 -45.49
C LYS A 7 -8.67 17.72 -44.99
N MET A 8 -7.79 17.12 -44.28
CA MET A 8 -6.51 17.71 -43.92
C MET A 8 -5.59 17.52 -45.13
N LYS A 9 -5.47 18.57 -45.94
CA LYS A 9 -4.49 18.66 -47.02
C LYS A 9 -3.11 18.78 -46.39
N ILE A 10 -2.35 17.72 -46.41
CA ILE A 10 -0.93 17.78 -46.10
C ILE A 10 -0.23 18.30 -47.33
N SER A 11 0.12 19.57 -47.28
CA SER A 11 1.00 20.21 -48.26
C SER A 11 2.44 19.86 -47.87
N VAL A 12 3.07 19.05 -48.67
CA VAL A 12 4.50 18.77 -48.58
C VAL A 12 5.25 19.89 -49.36
N PRO A 13 6.03 20.71 -48.70
CA PRO A 13 7.06 21.45 -49.41
C PRO A 13 8.33 20.60 -49.42
N LEU A 14 8.64 20.19 -50.60
CA LEU A 14 9.93 19.71 -51.03
C LEU A 14 10.97 20.79 -50.78
N PHE A 15 11.83 20.65 -49.80
CA PHE A 15 13.04 21.43 -49.70
C PHE A 15 14.24 20.50 -49.84
N ALA A 16 14.74 20.57 -51.07
CA ALA A 16 16.00 19.99 -51.46
C ALA A 16 17.18 20.79 -50.88
N ALA A 17 18.18 20.01 -50.51
CA ALA A 17 19.61 20.33 -50.53
C ALA A 17 20.10 21.52 -49.70
N LEU A 18 20.93 21.22 -48.72
CA LEU A 18 22.33 21.65 -48.78
C LEU A 18 23.22 20.74 -47.92
N LEU A 19 24.04 20.06 -48.61
CA LEU A 19 25.17 19.27 -48.13
C LEU A 19 26.23 20.27 -47.60
N THR A 20 26.47 20.30 -46.31
CA THR A 20 27.71 20.85 -45.76
C THR A 20 28.33 19.82 -44.81
N LEU A 21 29.39 19.20 -45.36
CA LEU A 21 30.39 18.50 -44.57
C LEU A 21 31.02 19.49 -43.60
N ALA A 22 30.78 19.34 -42.33
CA ALA A 22 31.65 19.86 -41.29
C ALA A 22 32.09 18.68 -40.45
N ALA A 23 33.28 18.16 -40.78
CA ALA A 23 34.01 17.29 -39.90
C ALA A 23 34.38 18.06 -38.64
N GLY A 24 33.67 17.82 -37.58
CA GLY A 24 33.98 18.28 -36.24
C GLY A 24 33.71 17.16 -35.26
N GLY A 25 34.62 16.22 -35.23
CA GLY A 25 34.59 15.15 -34.24
C GLY A 25 34.90 15.72 -32.87
N CYS A 26 33.89 16.00 -32.10
CA CYS A 26 34.00 15.90 -30.65
C CYS A 26 33.18 14.70 -30.24
N ALA A 27 33.84 13.58 -30.12
CA ALA A 27 33.31 12.46 -29.37
C ALA A 27 33.13 12.91 -27.93
N TRP A 28 32.01 13.55 -27.65
CA TRP A 28 31.54 13.62 -26.28
C TRP A 28 30.92 12.27 -25.97
N LEU A 29 31.77 11.35 -25.63
CA LEU A 29 31.27 10.19 -24.90
C LEU A 29 30.57 10.71 -23.65
N PRO A 30 29.27 10.48 -23.47
CA PRO A 30 28.69 10.64 -22.17
C PRO A 30 29.46 9.69 -21.28
N LYS A 31 30.28 10.25 -20.40
CA LYS A 31 30.87 9.51 -19.30
C LYS A 31 29.70 8.81 -18.63
N ALA A 32 29.61 7.51 -18.81
CA ALA A 32 28.66 6.71 -18.08
C ALA A 32 28.76 7.14 -16.63
N PRO A 33 27.64 7.50 -15.97
CA PRO A 33 27.71 7.76 -14.56
C PRO A 33 28.37 6.53 -13.96
N SER A 34 29.54 6.71 -13.40
CA SER A 34 30.19 5.68 -12.61
C SER A 34 29.08 5.23 -11.67
N ALA A 35 28.67 3.98 -11.79
CA ALA A 35 27.82 3.40 -10.81
C ALA A 35 28.59 3.60 -9.50
N GLN A 36 28.21 4.64 -8.79
CA GLN A 36 28.64 4.86 -7.44
C GLN A 36 28.28 3.55 -6.76
N PRO A 37 29.22 2.81 -6.19
CA PRO A 37 28.84 1.62 -5.46
C PRO A 37 27.75 2.11 -4.54
N ALA A 38 26.56 1.61 -4.75
CA ALA A 38 25.46 1.90 -3.85
C ALA A 38 26.03 1.54 -2.49
N THR A 39 26.35 2.56 -1.71
CA THR A 39 26.63 2.36 -0.30
C THR A 39 25.40 1.63 0.15
N ALA A 40 25.55 0.34 0.40
CA ALA A 40 24.45 -0.48 0.83
C ALA A 40 23.85 0.29 1.99
N ALA A 41 22.68 0.88 1.77
CA ALA A 41 21.96 1.49 2.85
C ALA A 41 21.98 0.44 3.94
N PRO A 42 22.40 0.78 5.18
CA PRO A 42 22.49 -0.20 6.23
C PRO A 42 21.16 -0.93 6.19
N ALA A 43 21.24 -2.24 5.95
CA ALA A 43 20.04 -3.05 5.82
C ALA A 43 19.19 -2.65 7.01
N ALA A 44 18.03 -2.02 6.76
CA ALA A 44 17.16 -1.66 7.83
C ALA A 44 16.95 -2.95 8.59
N ILE A 45 17.46 -3.01 9.80
CA ILE A 45 17.22 -4.15 10.68
C ILE A 45 15.70 -4.08 10.85
N VAL A 46 15.00 -4.86 10.03
CA VAL A 46 13.57 -5.08 10.22
C VAL A 46 13.53 -5.88 11.50
N THR A 47 13.43 -5.18 12.62
CA THR A 47 13.05 -5.80 13.88
C THR A 47 11.69 -6.42 13.59
N PRO A 48 11.54 -7.75 13.69
CA PRO A 48 10.24 -8.35 13.51
C PRO A 48 9.29 -7.65 14.46
N ASP A 49 8.32 -6.98 13.90
CA ASP A 49 7.26 -6.38 14.70
C ASP A 49 6.38 -7.54 15.20
N TYR A 50 6.62 -7.96 16.42
CA TYR A 50 5.82 -8.99 17.10
C TYR A 50 4.48 -8.46 17.58
N SER A 51 4.15 -7.21 17.28
CA SER A 51 2.84 -6.68 17.58
C SER A 51 1.79 -7.46 16.81
N LEU A 52 0.75 -7.86 17.50
CA LEU A 52 -0.41 -8.51 16.88
C LEU A 52 -1.04 -7.53 15.90
N ALA A 53 -0.97 -7.85 14.63
CA ALA A 53 -1.59 -7.07 13.56
C ALA A 53 -2.68 -7.89 12.89
N ALA A 54 -3.91 -7.44 13.04
CA ALA A 54 -5.09 -8.08 12.47
C ALA A 54 -6.01 -7.05 11.83
N LYS A 55 -7.09 -7.54 11.23
CA LYS A 55 -8.13 -6.69 10.66
C LYS A 55 -9.51 -7.10 11.15
N VAL A 56 -10.38 -6.13 11.29
CA VAL A 56 -11.80 -6.35 11.53
C VAL A 56 -12.45 -6.82 10.23
N VAL A 57 -13.05 -7.99 10.23
CA VAL A 57 -13.73 -8.59 9.08
C VAL A 57 -15.24 -8.55 9.20
N SER A 58 -15.77 -8.44 10.42
CA SER A 58 -17.20 -8.31 10.66
C SER A 58 -17.46 -7.52 11.93
N VAL A 59 -18.56 -6.80 11.96
CA VAL A 59 -19.00 -5.99 13.11
C VAL A 59 -20.47 -6.26 13.36
N ASN A 60 -20.80 -6.60 14.60
CA ASN A 60 -22.17 -6.67 15.07
C ASN A 60 -22.41 -5.56 16.09
N THR A 61 -23.07 -4.50 15.65
CA THR A 61 -23.34 -3.32 16.49
C THR A 61 -24.39 -3.58 17.57
N VAL A 62 -25.33 -4.49 17.31
CA VAL A 62 -26.37 -4.86 18.27
C VAL A 62 -25.80 -5.73 19.38
N GLY A 63 -25.03 -6.76 19.01
CA GLY A 63 -24.37 -7.64 19.96
C GLY A 63 -23.09 -7.08 20.55
N ARG A 64 -22.63 -5.92 20.05
CA ARG A 64 -21.38 -5.28 20.46
C ARG A 64 -20.17 -6.20 20.42
N PHE A 65 -20.03 -6.94 19.35
CA PHE A 65 -18.85 -7.76 19.10
C PHE A 65 -18.33 -7.60 17.69
N VAL A 66 -17.09 -7.94 17.49
CA VAL A 66 -16.39 -7.92 16.22
C VAL A 66 -15.73 -9.26 15.95
N VAL A 67 -15.58 -9.59 14.68
CA VAL A 67 -14.76 -10.73 14.25
C VAL A 67 -13.46 -10.19 13.70
N LEU A 68 -12.36 -10.68 14.22
CA LEU A 68 -11.00 -10.29 13.86
C LEU A 68 -10.34 -11.41 13.07
N SER A 69 -9.59 -11.04 12.04
CA SER A 69 -8.77 -11.97 11.26
C SER A 69 -7.31 -11.70 11.53
N PHE A 70 -6.60 -12.72 12.00
CA PHE A 70 -5.17 -12.66 12.28
C PHE A 70 -4.37 -13.43 11.23
N PRO A 71 -3.12 -13.05 10.98
CA PRO A 71 -2.21 -13.89 10.21
C PRO A 71 -1.99 -15.23 10.90
N ALA A 72 -1.72 -16.27 10.11
CA ALA A 72 -1.48 -17.60 10.64
C ALA A 72 -0.35 -17.60 11.69
N GLY A 73 -0.61 -18.22 12.84
CA GLY A 73 0.34 -18.29 13.95
C GLY A 73 0.41 -17.06 14.86
N GLN A 74 -0.39 -16.03 14.61
CA GLN A 74 -0.43 -14.81 15.41
C GLN A 74 -1.79 -14.63 16.08
N MET A 75 -2.18 -15.55 16.91
CA MET A 75 -3.46 -15.45 17.62
C MET A 75 -3.30 -14.77 18.97
N PRO A 76 -4.23 -13.87 19.35
CA PRO A 76 -4.25 -13.29 20.67
C PRO A 76 -4.63 -14.32 21.73
N LYS A 77 -4.31 -14.00 22.96
CA LYS A 77 -4.74 -14.78 24.11
C LYS A 77 -6.20 -14.45 24.48
N MET A 78 -6.86 -15.40 25.13
CA MET A 78 -8.15 -15.11 25.76
C MET A 78 -7.99 -13.96 26.77
N ASP A 79 -9.02 -13.16 26.87
CA ASP A 79 -9.09 -11.97 27.74
C ASP A 79 -8.07 -10.86 27.40
N GLN A 80 -7.37 -10.99 26.27
CA GLN A 80 -6.46 -9.94 25.82
C GLN A 80 -7.23 -8.72 25.34
N VAL A 81 -6.76 -7.54 25.77
CA VAL A 81 -7.27 -6.25 25.28
C VAL A 81 -6.55 -5.91 23.99
N LEU A 82 -7.31 -5.54 22.97
CA LEU A 82 -6.80 -5.08 21.68
C LEU A 82 -7.42 -3.73 21.32
N PHE A 83 -6.72 -3.00 20.49
CA PHE A 83 -7.14 -1.67 20.04
C PHE A 83 -7.38 -1.65 18.55
N LEU A 84 -8.45 -0.99 18.15
CA LEU A 84 -8.79 -0.79 16.75
C LEU A 84 -8.31 0.59 16.29
N TYR A 85 -7.70 0.63 15.13
CA TYR A 85 -7.15 1.84 14.53
C TYR A 85 -7.75 2.05 13.14
N ARG A 86 -8.15 3.28 12.87
CA ARG A 86 -8.59 3.75 11.56
C ARG A 86 -7.79 4.98 11.18
N ALA A 87 -7.12 4.94 10.00
CA ALA A 87 -6.24 6.02 9.57
C ALA A 87 -5.19 6.44 10.64
N GLY A 88 -4.66 5.47 11.39
CA GLY A 88 -3.67 5.72 12.44
C GLY A 88 -4.23 6.21 13.77
N LEU A 89 -5.54 6.41 13.89
CA LEU A 89 -6.20 6.85 15.13
C LEU A 89 -6.87 5.68 15.82
N LYS A 90 -6.69 5.58 17.14
CA LYS A 90 -7.43 4.62 17.97
C LYS A 90 -8.92 4.99 17.97
N VAL A 91 -9.75 4.07 17.51
CA VAL A 91 -11.21 4.28 17.39
C VAL A 91 -12.02 3.42 18.34
N ALA A 92 -11.48 2.29 18.78
CA ALA A 92 -12.18 1.37 19.67
C ALA A 92 -11.22 0.51 20.50
N GLU A 93 -11.78 -0.10 21.52
CA GLU A 93 -11.13 -1.10 22.37
C GLU A 93 -11.99 -2.35 22.41
N VAL A 94 -11.37 -3.50 22.26
CA VAL A 94 -12.04 -4.79 22.24
C VAL A 94 -11.35 -5.78 23.18
N HIS A 95 -12.11 -6.69 23.74
CA HIS A 95 -11.64 -7.79 24.56
C HIS A 95 -11.86 -9.10 23.83
N VAL A 96 -10.86 -9.93 23.79
CA VAL A 96 -10.93 -11.25 23.18
C VAL A 96 -11.71 -12.18 24.11
N THR A 97 -12.95 -12.50 23.73
CA THR A 97 -13.85 -13.29 24.58
C THR A 97 -14.42 -14.52 23.87
N GLY A 98 -14.32 -14.54 22.55
CA GLY A 98 -14.98 -15.54 21.73
C GLY A 98 -14.12 -16.73 21.37
N GLN A 99 -14.76 -17.68 20.69
CA GLN A 99 -14.11 -18.85 20.17
C GLN A 99 -13.21 -18.50 18.99
N GLN A 100 -12.09 -19.19 18.94
CA GLN A 100 -11.20 -19.16 17.79
C GLN A 100 -11.67 -20.21 16.77
N LEU A 101 -11.74 -19.79 15.51
CA LEU A 101 -11.95 -20.68 14.37
C LEU A 101 -10.92 -20.34 13.30
N ASP A 102 -9.99 -21.24 13.06
CA ASP A 102 -8.85 -21.03 12.17
C ASP A 102 -8.05 -19.77 12.56
N ASN A 103 -8.07 -18.77 11.72
CA ASN A 103 -7.41 -17.47 11.94
C ASN A 103 -8.39 -16.34 12.32
N TYR A 104 -9.62 -16.71 12.68
CA TYR A 104 -10.64 -15.78 13.14
C TYR A 104 -10.90 -15.91 14.63
N ILE A 105 -11.18 -14.80 15.27
CA ILE A 105 -11.55 -14.77 16.68
C ILE A 105 -12.61 -13.70 16.91
N VAL A 106 -13.47 -13.96 17.88
CA VAL A 106 -14.49 -13.01 18.31
C VAL A 106 -13.97 -12.18 19.47
N ALA A 107 -14.22 -10.89 19.45
CA ALA A 107 -13.90 -10.00 20.54
C ALA A 107 -15.08 -9.06 20.83
N ASP A 108 -15.33 -8.82 22.10
CA ASP A 108 -16.37 -7.92 22.55
C ASP A 108 -15.89 -6.47 22.48
N LEU A 109 -16.75 -5.60 22.00
CA LEU A 109 -16.49 -4.16 21.89
C LEU A 109 -16.68 -3.51 23.27
N ALA A 110 -15.58 -3.20 23.94
CA ALA A 110 -15.59 -2.55 25.24
C ALA A 110 -15.91 -1.06 25.13
N SER A 111 -15.31 -0.36 24.15
CA SER A 111 -15.53 1.06 23.94
C SER A 111 -15.30 1.46 22.47
N GLY A 112 -15.87 2.59 22.08
CA GLY A 112 -15.69 3.15 20.74
C GLY A 112 -16.59 2.51 19.68
N GLU A 113 -16.23 2.71 18.43
CA GLU A 113 -16.95 2.19 17.26
C GLU A 113 -16.01 1.45 16.31
N ALA A 114 -16.33 0.19 16.03
CA ALA A 114 -15.61 -0.62 15.08
C ALA A 114 -16.22 -0.54 13.69
N GLN A 115 -15.39 -0.63 12.67
CA GLN A 115 -15.79 -0.81 11.27
C GLN A 115 -14.98 -1.92 10.62
N VAL A 116 -15.58 -2.55 9.62
CA VAL A 116 -14.87 -3.53 8.79
C VAL A 116 -13.67 -2.86 8.11
N GLY A 117 -12.51 -3.48 8.21
CA GLY A 117 -11.25 -2.96 7.67
C GLY A 117 -10.38 -2.20 8.67
N ASP A 118 -10.88 -1.90 9.88
CA ASP A 118 -10.06 -1.34 10.94
C ASP A 118 -8.88 -2.25 11.25
N THR A 119 -7.72 -1.66 11.52
CA THR A 119 -6.51 -2.39 11.91
C THR A 119 -6.54 -2.67 13.40
N VAL A 120 -6.19 -3.88 13.78
CA VAL A 120 -6.15 -4.33 15.17
C VAL A 120 -4.70 -4.41 15.64
N ARG A 121 -4.42 -3.92 16.82
CA ARG A 121 -3.10 -4.00 17.47
C ARG A 121 -3.26 -4.25 18.97
N ASP A 122 -2.22 -4.76 19.59
CA ASP A 122 -2.13 -4.96 21.04
C ASP A 122 -1.55 -3.74 21.79
N GLN A 123 -1.09 -2.74 21.06
CA GLN A 123 -0.55 -1.48 21.57
C GLN A 123 -0.95 -0.30 20.69
#